data_404082f8b340c7d0f6b9bc555c7491fc
#
_entry.id   404082f8b340c7d0f6b9bc555c7491fc
#
_cell.length_a   1.000
_cell.length_b   1.000
_cell.length_c   1.000
_cell.angle_alpha   90.00
_cell.angle_beta   90.00
_cell.angle_gamma   90.00
#
_symmetry.space_group_name_H-M   'P 1'
#
loop_
_entity.id
_entity.type
_entity.pdbx_description
1 polymer ?
#
loop_
_entity_poly.entity_id
_entity_poly.type
_entity_poly.pdbx_seq_one_letter_code
_entity_poly.pdbx_strand_id
1 'polypeptide(L)'
;MNSTRRRTSTASATAVVLATAGGLLTVTAVTAVPASAATTCTSPVYKRQFYANTTFSGTPKRTDCDSTVDENWGAKAPASGLPTNNFAVRWSVTRDFGSGGPFTFSAAVQDGIRVYVDSSRKVDLWKNGSTTTKKTVNVTISSGRHTLRVDYVNWTGSANVKFGYAPTTSAAADKVKPLPPVGASASYDKTTGKAKFGWTKNNEMDLAGYRVYRRLKGAAFGSTPLATTTSTSYTDTPPASGEVYYYEVRAHDKAGNLSAGSADQAVVSADRTAPAVPTGLSSATESNGLRVRWSAAEGAASYRVYRAATAQGTYTLVGSTGQVSYTDTSAAEDMSYSYRVTALDAAGNESARSAAVTGTRRDRTPPSAVTGVTVVPTEYGFAVRWDANPTPDLASYVVRRGELWGDDDEKMCSLYPGYYVSADTTSYAYTTVPDGEESCFIVDAVDDAGNSAFQSTGEAQIVTATEFDMTPNVATPEGSPLHLEASAAEGDEGNRLTWSGLGAGEEDSSAPALGFRIYRWNPATAAYEKIHEAPAGAFEYFDTGARRGTTSYYWVTGVKSDGTETLPAGDWAVTAPAA
;
A
#
# COMPACT_ATOMS: atom_id res chain seq x y z
N MET A 1 -23.98 -0.70 -38.29
CA MET A 1 -24.30 -0.14 -39.63
C MET A 1 -23.07 0.59 -40.13
N ASN A 2 -22.68 0.30 -41.34
CA ASN A 2 -21.60 0.75 -42.21
C ASN A 2 -20.30 -0.08 -42.15
N SER A 3 -20.36 -1.06 -43.06
CA SER A 3 -19.22 -1.81 -43.58
C SER A 3 -18.50 -0.98 -44.65
N THR A 4 -17.20 -0.83 -44.56
CA THR A 4 -16.35 -0.33 -45.65
C THR A 4 -15.45 -1.43 -46.18
N ARG A 5 -15.84 -1.97 -47.31
CA ARG A 5 -15.06 -2.89 -48.16
C ARG A 5 -13.81 -2.16 -48.69
N ARG A 6 -12.62 -2.70 -48.45
CA ARG A 6 -11.41 -2.36 -49.23
C ARG A 6 -11.44 -3.11 -50.57
N ARG A 7 -11.45 -2.35 -51.64
CA ARG A 7 -11.21 -2.84 -52.99
C ARG A 7 -9.69 -2.92 -53.26
N THR A 8 -9.23 -4.06 -53.63
CA THR A 8 -7.92 -4.25 -54.28
C THR A 8 -7.98 -3.74 -55.69
N SER A 9 -7.15 -2.77 -56.03
CA SER A 9 -6.96 -2.30 -57.41
C SER A 9 -5.79 -3.01 -58.05
N THR A 10 -6.06 -3.87 -59.00
CA THR A 10 -5.08 -4.36 -59.98
C THR A 10 -4.87 -3.26 -61.03
N ALA A 11 -3.64 -2.74 -61.12
CA ALA A 11 -3.27 -1.81 -62.18
C ALA A 11 -2.88 -2.61 -63.43
N SER A 12 -3.73 -2.55 -64.44
CA SER A 12 -3.42 -2.96 -65.79
C SER A 12 -2.79 -1.78 -66.52
N ALA A 13 -1.56 -1.93 -66.98
CA ALA A 13 -0.90 -0.97 -67.86
C ALA A 13 -1.42 -1.14 -69.29
N THR A 14 -2.18 -0.18 -69.77
CA THR A 14 -2.62 -0.12 -71.16
C THR A 14 -1.62 0.74 -71.95
N ALA A 15 -0.93 0.10 -72.89
CA ALA A 15 -0.09 0.79 -73.84
C ALA A 15 -0.97 1.38 -74.95
N VAL A 16 -0.93 2.68 -75.15
CA VAL A 16 -1.57 3.40 -76.26
C VAL A 16 -0.63 3.37 -77.45
N VAL A 17 -1.05 2.69 -78.51
CA VAL A 17 -0.37 2.75 -79.82
C VAL A 17 -1.06 3.81 -80.68
N LEU A 18 -0.32 4.85 -81.05
CA LEU A 18 -0.76 5.79 -82.10
C LEU A 18 -0.43 5.13 -83.47
N ALA A 19 -1.45 4.89 -84.26
CA ALA A 19 -1.30 4.51 -85.65
C ALA A 19 -1.27 5.75 -86.55
N THR A 20 -0.18 5.95 -87.30
CA THR A 20 -0.14 6.79 -88.49
C THR A 20 0.00 5.91 -89.72
N ALA A 21 -0.83 6.20 -90.73
CA ALA A 21 -1.01 5.43 -91.94
C ALA A 21 0.21 5.45 -92.90
N GLY A 22 0.41 4.32 -93.57
CA GLY A 22 1.06 4.26 -94.89
C GLY A 22 2.40 3.50 -94.94
N GLY A 23 2.31 2.26 -95.46
CA GLY A 23 3.53 1.52 -95.92
C GLY A 23 3.43 0.03 -95.69
N LEU A 24 3.13 -0.77 -96.71
CA LEU A 24 3.22 -2.22 -96.69
C LEU A 24 4.69 -2.66 -96.54
N LEU A 25 5.03 -3.16 -95.35
CA LEU A 25 6.28 -3.88 -95.09
C LEU A 25 5.90 -5.29 -94.65
N THR A 26 6.28 -6.28 -95.47
CA THR A 26 6.19 -7.70 -95.12
C THR A 26 7.14 -7.99 -93.96
N VAL A 27 6.58 -8.09 -92.76
CA VAL A 27 7.33 -8.53 -91.58
C VAL A 27 7.43 -10.08 -91.64
N THR A 28 8.58 -10.59 -91.97
CA THR A 28 8.92 -11.98 -91.67
C THR A 28 8.97 -12.13 -90.16
N ALA A 29 8.04 -12.89 -89.61
CA ALA A 29 8.02 -13.20 -88.18
C ALA A 29 9.28 -14.02 -87.83
N VAL A 30 10.29 -13.36 -87.27
CA VAL A 30 11.36 -14.06 -86.57
C VAL A 30 10.72 -14.62 -85.31
N THR A 31 10.44 -15.94 -85.32
CA THR A 31 10.08 -16.66 -84.11
C THR A 31 11.25 -16.56 -83.15
N ALA A 32 11.18 -15.68 -82.14
CA ALA A 32 12.11 -15.69 -81.06
C ALA A 32 12.05 -17.06 -80.37
N VAL A 33 13.09 -17.80 -80.49
CA VAL A 33 13.29 -19.07 -79.73
C VAL A 33 13.14 -18.67 -78.27
N PRO A 34 12.23 -19.28 -77.48
CA PRO A 34 12.09 -18.92 -76.05
C PRO A 34 13.46 -19.17 -75.41
N ALA A 35 14.01 -18.11 -74.82
CA ALA A 35 15.20 -18.25 -74.00
C ALA A 35 14.88 -19.25 -72.89
N SER A 36 15.57 -20.40 -72.94
CA SER A 36 15.46 -21.44 -71.93
C SER A 36 15.69 -20.77 -70.59
N ALA A 37 14.70 -20.79 -69.71
CA ALA A 37 14.81 -20.18 -68.35
C ALA A 37 16.04 -20.78 -67.67
N ALA A 38 16.93 -19.90 -67.18
CA ALA A 38 18.15 -20.35 -66.53
C ALA A 38 17.78 -21.20 -65.30
N THR A 39 18.27 -22.43 -65.23
CA THR A 39 18.01 -23.32 -64.07
C THR A 39 18.60 -22.69 -62.83
N THR A 40 17.73 -22.24 -61.92
CA THR A 40 18.09 -21.69 -60.61
C THR A 40 17.88 -22.75 -59.55
N CYS A 41 18.95 -23.05 -58.76
CA CYS A 41 18.94 -24.04 -57.70
C CYS A 41 19.08 -23.30 -56.37
N THR A 42 18.13 -23.50 -55.44
CA THR A 42 18.15 -22.84 -54.15
C THR A 42 19.11 -23.57 -53.18
N SER A 43 20.05 -22.84 -52.60
CA SER A 43 20.92 -23.36 -51.54
C SER A 43 20.13 -24.12 -50.46
N PRO A 44 20.58 -25.30 -49.99
CA PRO A 44 21.91 -25.93 -50.21
C PRO A 44 22.04 -26.82 -51.44
N VAL A 45 21.11 -26.80 -52.37
CA VAL A 45 21.12 -27.62 -53.59
C VAL A 45 22.11 -27.04 -54.58
N TYR A 46 22.92 -27.92 -55.16
CA TYR A 46 23.90 -27.52 -56.14
C TYR A 46 23.25 -27.31 -57.51
N LYS A 47 23.77 -26.36 -58.29
CA LYS A 47 23.61 -26.28 -59.71
C LYS A 47 24.62 -27.21 -60.31
N ARG A 48 24.19 -28.28 -61.09
CA ARG A 48 25.02 -29.27 -61.73
C ARG A 48 25.01 -29.06 -63.26
N GLN A 49 26.18 -28.99 -63.81
CA GLN A 49 26.40 -28.74 -65.24
C GLN A 49 27.28 -29.83 -65.87
N PHE A 50 26.83 -30.41 -66.98
CA PHE A 50 27.48 -31.49 -67.66
C PHE A 50 28.13 -31.00 -68.97
N TYR A 51 29.39 -31.39 -69.24
CA TYR A 51 30.17 -30.99 -70.39
C TYR A 51 30.63 -32.20 -71.14
N ALA A 52 30.54 -32.16 -72.50
CA ALA A 52 31.06 -33.25 -73.42
C ALA A 52 32.55 -33.07 -73.70
N ASN A 53 33.30 -32.51 -72.74
CA ASN A 53 34.77 -32.38 -72.80
C ASN A 53 35.32 -32.32 -71.37
N THR A 54 36.59 -32.44 -71.16
CA THR A 54 37.27 -32.43 -69.86
C THR A 54 37.81 -31.07 -69.45
N THR A 55 37.56 -30.02 -70.23
CA THR A 55 38.07 -28.65 -70.02
C THR A 55 36.99 -27.67 -69.52
N PHE A 56 35.73 -28.13 -69.40
CA PHE A 56 34.54 -27.30 -69.01
C PHE A 56 34.30 -26.17 -70.02
N SER A 57 34.77 -26.32 -71.25
CA SER A 57 34.61 -25.26 -72.25
C SER A 57 33.28 -25.38 -73.01
N GLY A 58 32.78 -24.22 -73.48
CA GLY A 58 31.51 -24.13 -74.20
C GLY A 58 30.28 -24.23 -73.32
N THR A 59 29.11 -24.34 -73.98
CA THR A 59 27.83 -24.46 -73.29
C THR A 59 27.65 -25.84 -72.66
N PRO A 60 27.27 -25.99 -71.40
CA PRO A 60 26.95 -27.31 -70.82
C PRO A 60 25.81 -27.95 -71.58
N LYS A 61 25.95 -29.24 -71.83
CA LYS A 61 24.96 -30.08 -72.58
C LYS A 61 23.68 -30.26 -71.74
N ARG A 62 23.82 -30.24 -70.42
CA ARG A 62 22.71 -30.32 -69.47
C ARG A 62 23.03 -29.51 -68.26
N THR A 63 22.00 -28.87 -67.70
CA THR A 63 22.03 -28.19 -66.38
C THR A 63 20.83 -28.66 -65.61
N ASP A 64 21.04 -29.11 -64.37
CA ASP A 64 19.98 -29.48 -63.41
C ASP A 64 20.37 -29.12 -61.97
N CYS A 65 19.50 -29.48 -61.01
CA CYS A 65 19.75 -29.29 -59.58
C CYS A 65 20.04 -30.66 -58.96
N ASP A 66 21.05 -30.69 -58.07
CA ASP A 66 21.47 -31.87 -57.35
C ASP A 66 21.68 -31.57 -55.87
N SER A 67 21.10 -32.37 -54.98
CA SER A 67 21.22 -32.18 -53.55
C SER A 67 22.54 -32.62 -52.94
N THR A 68 23.26 -33.52 -53.64
CA THR A 68 24.51 -34.14 -53.18
C THR A 68 25.48 -34.27 -54.31
N VAL A 69 26.76 -34.40 -54.00
CA VAL A 69 27.79 -34.86 -54.98
C VAL A 69 28.12 -36.29 -54.63
N ASP A 70 27.32 -37.22 -55.12
CA ASP A 70 27.48 -38.67 -54.88
C ASP A 70 26.97 -39.47 -56.10
N GLU A 71 27.82 -39.60 -57.11
CA GLU A 71 27.45 -40.18 -58.37
C GLU A 71 28.33 -41.39 -58.71
N ASN A 72 27.71 -42.42 -59.27
CA ASN A 72 28.38 -43.56 -59.79
C ASN A 72 27.73 -43.99 -61.15
N TRP A 73 28.28 -43.53 -62.22
CA TRP A 73 27.80 -43.85 -63.56
C TRP A 73 28.39 -45.14 -64.11
N GLY A 74 29.45 -45.69 -63.45
CA GLY A 74 30.16 -46.83 -63.96
C GLY A 74 30.75 -46.58 -65.37
N ALA A 75 30.58 -47.50 -66.29
CA ALA A 75 31.00 -47.36 -67.70
C ALA A 75 29.92 -46.65 -68.57
N LYS A 76 28.87 -46.07 -67.98
CA LYS A 76 27.77 -45.42 -68.72
C LYS A 76 28.00 -43.94 -68.87
N ALA A 77 27.37 -43.30 -69.87
CA ALA A 77 27.31 -41.85 -69.98
C ALA A 77 26.57 -41.22 -68.79
N PRO A 78 26.99 -40.06 -68.27
CA PRO A 78 26.40 -39.42 -67.10
C PRO A 78 25.01 -38.86 -67.41
N ALA A 79 24.66 -38.58 -68.65
CA ALA A 79 23.36 -38.17 -69.13
C ALA A 79 23.22 -38.42 -70.62
N SER A 80 21.96 -38.37 -71.12
CA SER A 80 21.71 -38.52 -72.59
C SER A 80 22.43 -37.42 -73.37
N GLY A 81 23.06 -37.80 -74.49
CA GLY A 81 23.80 -36.89 -75.35
C GLY A 81 25.24 -36.56 -74.89
N LEU A 82 25.73 -37.24 -73.84
CA LEU A 82 27.09 -37.11 -73.33
C LEU A 82 27.90 -38.40 -73.66
N PRO A 83 29.22 -38.30 -73.87
CA PRO A 83 30.07 -39.48 -74.07
C PRO A 83 30.24 -40.27 -72.77
N THR A 84 30.58 -41.59 -72.88
CA THR A 84 30.88 -42.44 -71.70
C THR A 84 32.24 -42.11 -71.09
N ASN A 85 33.16 -41.53 -71.87
CA ASN A 85 34.47 -41.03 -71.43
C ASN A 85 34.71 -39.62 -71.96
N ASN A 86 35.75 -38.95 -71.49
CA ASN A 86 36.07 -37.56 -71.85
C ASN A 86 34.93 -36.54 -71.59
N PHE A 87 34.30 -36.63 -70.44
CA PHE A 87 33.28 -35.67 -69.97
C PHE A 87 33.66 -35.04 -68.66
N ALA A 88 33.01 -33.93 -68.37
CA ALA A 88 33.14 -33.26 -67.07
C ALA A 88 31.79 -32.88 -66.47
N VAL A 89 31.76 -32.85 -65.17
CA VAL A 89 30.58 -32.36 -64.39
C VAL A 89 31.04 -31.34 -63.38
N ARG A 90 30.34 -30.19 -63.33
CA ARG A 90 30.57 -29.14 -62.38
C ARG A 90 29.36 -28.99 -61.51
N TRP A 91 29.55 -29.05 -60.17
CA TRP A 91 28.59 -28.67 -59.18
C TRP A 91 28.98 -27.31 -58.57
N SER A 92 28.04 -26.41 -58.37
CA SER A 92 28.27 -25.13 -57.69
C SER A 92 27.10 -24.78 -56.80
N VAL A 93 27.40 -24.28 -55.61
CA VAL A 93 26.42 -23.75 -54.66
C VAL A 93 27.02 -22.60 -53.89
N THR A 94 26.27 -21.49 -53.75
CA THR A 94 26.63 -20.42 -52.84
C THR A 94 25.84 -20.60 -51.57
N ARG A 95 26.52 -20.73 -50.43
CA ARG A 95 25.95 -21.00 -49.14
C ARG A 95 26.50 -20.05 -48.10
N ASP A 96 25.65 -19.74 -47.11
CA ASP A 96 26.05 -19.04 -45.91
C ASP A 96 26.61 -20.04 -44.89
N PHE A 97 27.82 -19.76 -44.38
CA PHE A 97 28.53 -20.58 -43.40
C PHE A 97 28.51 -19.97 -42.00
N GLY A 98 27.68 -18.95 -41.79
CA GLY A 98 27.58 -18.29 -40.47
C GLY A 98 28.91 -17.66 -40.06
N SER A 99 29.43 -18.06 -38.91
CA SER A 99 30.75 -17.63 -38.42
C SER A 99 31.93 -18.29 -39.16
N GLY A 100 31.67 -19.29 -40.02
CA GLY A 100 32.73 -20.09 -40.64
C GLY A 100 33.30 -21.14 -39.68
N GLY A 101 34.62 -21.35 -39.77
CA GLY A 101 35.31 -22.27 -38.86
C GLY A 101 36.04 -23.39 -39.58
N PRO A 102 36.51 -24.41 -38.85
CA PRO A 102 37.17 -25.57 -39.40
C PRO A 102 36.14 -26.56 -39.96
N PHE A 103 36.39 -27.01 -41.18
CA PHE A 103 35.60 -28.04 -41.89
C PHE A 103 36.49 -29.20 -42.32
N THR A 104 35.93 -30.38 -42.32
CA THR A 104 36.53 -31.57 -42.92
C THR A 104 35.88 -31.80 -44.27
N PHE A 105 36.66 -31.75 -45.35
CA PHE A 105 36.28 -32.10 -46.72
C PHE A 105 36.67 -33.51 -46.98
N SER A 106 35.78 -34.35 -47.50
CA SER A 106 36.00 -35.72 -47.91
C SER A 106 35.69 -35.88 -49.40
N ALA A 107 36.62 -36.37 -50.15
CA ALA A 107 36.45 -36.65 -51.54
C ALA A 107 36.83 -38.12 -51.86
N ALA A 108 36.02 -38.76 -52.68
CA ALA A 108 36.33 -40.09 -53.26
C ALA A 108 36.02 -40.02 -54.75
N VAL A 109 36.98 -40.39 -55.59
CA VAL A 109 36.86 -40.18 -57.01
C VAL A 109 37.66 -41.25 -57.79
N GLN A 110 37.10 -41.73 -58.87
CA GLN A 110 37.83 -42.32 -59.92
C GLN A 110 38.05 -41.29 -61.03
N ASP A 111 39.28 -41.16 -61.50
CA ASP A 111 39.75 -40.01 -62.29
C ASP A 111 39.89 -38.71 -61.53
N GLY A 112 39.41 -37.56 -62.06
CA GLY A 112 39.77 -36.26 -61.53
C GLY A 112 38.66 -35.53 -60.73
N ILE A 113 38.97 -35.09 -59.49
CA ILE A 113 38.18 -34.15 -58.78
C ILE A 113 39.03 -32.96 -58.31
N ARG A 114 38.47 -31.73 -58.44
CA ARG A 114 38.97 -30.51 -57.82
C ARG A 114 37.84 -29.85 -57.08
N VAL A 115 38.11 -29.44 -55.83
CA VAL A 115 37.12 -28.69 -54.98
C VAL A 115 37.66 -27.32 -54.66
N TYR A 116 36.82 -26.33 -54.83
CA TYR A 116 37.14 -24.92 -54.59
C TYR A 116 36.17 -24.34 -53.58
N VAL A 117 36.68 -23.47 -52.68
CA VAL A 117 35.92 -22.52 -51.92
C VAL A 117 36.22 -21.17 -52.54
N ASP A 118 35.22 -20.53 -53.12
CA ASP A 118 35.36 -19.39 -54.01
C ASP A 118 36.33 -19.71 -55.16
N SER A 119 37.44 -19.00 -55.25
CA SER A 119 38.49 -19.28 -56.28
C SER A 119 39.63 -20.11 -55.73
N SER A 120 39.65 -20.44 -54.44
CA SER A 120 40.75 -21.16 -53.80
C SER A 120 40.55 -22.68 -53.89
N ARG A 121 41.48 -23.40 -54.52
CA ARG A 121 41.44 -24.82 -54.58
C ARG A 121 41.84 -25.47 -53.27
N LYS A 122 40.97 -26.34 -52.75
CA LYS A 122 41.11 -27.03 -51.45
C LYS A 122 41.39 -28.53 -51.63
N VAL A 123 40.86 -29.14 -52.68
CA VAL A 123 41.14 -30.53 -53.03
C VAL A 123 41.63 -30.54 -54.45
N ASP A 124 42.72 -31.30 -54.69
CA ASP A 124 43.26 -31.59 -56.03
C ASP A 124 43.63 -33.07 -56.08
N LEU A 125 42.81 -33.85 -56.77
CA LEU A 125 43.03 -35.24 -57.17
C LEU A 125 42.74 -35.27 -58.67
N TRP A 126 43.70 -34.83 -59.48
CA TRP A 126 43.50 -34.56 -60.89
C TRP A 126 44.42 -35.49 -61.72
N LYS A 127 44.07 -36.78 -61.73
CA LYS A 127 44.85 -37.79 -62.38
C LYS A 127 43.95 -38.90 -62.95
N ASN A 128 44.14 -39.32 -64.19
CA ASN A 128 43.47 -40.48 -64.76
C ASN A 128 43.86 -41.75 -63.99
N GLY A 129 42.87 -42.53 -63.55
CA GLY A 129 43.09 -43.68 -62.69
C GLY A 129 41.98 -44.72 -62.83
N SER A 130 42.34 -46.02 -62.67
CA SER A 130 41.40 -47.13 -62.72
C SER A 130 40.78 -47.51 -61.40
N THR A 131 41.18 -46.84 -60.30
CA THR A 131 40.72 -47.14 -58.96
C THR A 131 40.25 -45.87 -58.27
N THR A 132 39.28 -46.01 -57.36
CA THR A 132 38.77 -44.87 -56.56
C THR A 132 39.82 -44.39 -55.54
N THR A 133 40.28 -43.17 -55.69
CA THR A 133 41.18 -42.49 -54.75
C THR A 133 40.35 -41.70 -53.75
N LYS A 134 40.72 -41.80 -52.47
CA LYS A 134 40.06 -41.04 -51.35
C LYS A 134 41.01 -40.02 -50.76
N LYS A 135 40.48 -38.85 -50.36
CA LYS A 135 41.23 -37.79 -49.66
C LYS A 135 40.36 -37.10 -48.70
N THR A 136 40.88 -36.86 -47.50
CA THR A 136 40.28 -36.03 -46.51
C THR A 136 41.22 -34.86 -46.23
N VAL A 137 40.69 -33.62 -46.16
CA VAL A 137 41.46 -32.40 -45.85
C VAL A 137 40.70 -31.53 -44.88
N ASN A 138 41.43 -30.92 -43.99
CA ASN A 138 40.85 -29.88 -43.11
C ASN A 138 40.96 -28.54 -43.83
N VAL A 139 39.84 -27.81 -43.84
CA VAL A 139 39.70 -26.54 -44.56
C VAL A 139 39.08 -25.53 -43.58
N THR A 140 39.73 -24.38 -43.38
CA THR A 140 39.11 -23.25 -42.68
C THR A 140 38.32 -22.44 -43.70
N ILE A 141 37.03 -22.23 -43.41
CA ILE A 141 36.14 -21.36 -44.19
C ILE A 141 35.91 -20.12 -43.36
N SER A 142 36.01 -18.93 -43.95
CA SER A 142 35.71 -17.67 -43.27
C SER A 142 34.21 -17.48 -43.04
N SER A 143 33.84 -16.47 -42.28
CA SER A 143 32.44 -16.13 -42.04
C SER A 143 31.75 -15.62 -43.30
N GLY A 144 30.43 -15.87 -43.39
CA GLY A 144 29.59 -15.36 -44.46
C GLY A 144 29.33 -16.31 -45.60
N ARG A 145 29.04 -15.75 -46.78
CA ARG A 145 28.62 -16.51 -47.96
C ARG A 145 29.81 -16.89 -48.82
N HIS A 146 29.95 -18.20 -49.11
CA HIS A 146 31.00 -18.75 -49.95
C HIS A 146 30.41 -19.64 -51.02
N THR A 147 31.07 -19.70 -52.17
CA THR A 147 30.71 -20.58 -53.28
C THR A 147 31.59 -21.83 -53.24
N LEU A 148 30.94 -22.97 -53.00
CA LEU A 148 31.55 -24.28 -53.19
C LEU A 148 31.40 -24.66 -54.66
N ARG A 149 32.53 -25.03 -55.30
CA ARG A 149 32.55 -25.58 -56.62
C ARG A 149 33.29 -26.90 -56.59
N VAL A 150 32.68 -27.96 -57.20
CA VAL A 150 33.26 -29.26 -57.39
C VAL A 150 33.35 -29.52 -58.90
N ASP A 151 34.56 -29.67 -59.41
CA ASP A 151 34.85 -29.98 -60.78
C ASP A 151 35.27 -31.45 -60.81
N TYR A 152 34.57 -32.26 -61.60
CA TYR A 152 34.84 -33.67 -61.86
C TYR A 152 35.11 -33.88 -63.32
N VAL A 153 36.08 -34.76 -63.61
CA VAL A 153 36.34 -35.23 -64.96
C VAL A 153 36.43 -36.73 -64.98
N ASN A 154 35.90 -37.33 -66.03
CA ASN A 154 36.16 -38.72 -66.41
C ASN A 154 36.91 -38.76 -67.73
N TRP A 155 38.14 -39.23 -67.69
CA TRP A 155 38.93 -39.41 -68.96
C TRP A 155 38.67 -40.76 -69.58
N THR A 156 38.73 -41.85 -68.79
CA THR A 156 38.56 -43.20 -69.26
C THR A 156 37.98 -44.17 -68.24
N GLY A 157 37.23 -45.17 -68.63
CA GLY A 157 36.79 -46.26 -67.76
C GLY A 157 35.54 -45.96 -66.97
N SER A 158 35.49 -46.40 -65.72
CA SER A 158 34.34 -46.19 -64.85
C SER A 158 34.36 -44.82 -64.21
N ALA A 159 33.19 -44.19 -64.10
CA ALA A 159 32.99 -42.83 -63.56
C ALA A 159 32.32 -42.88 -62.22
N ASN A 160 33.02 -42.47 -61.16
CA ASN A 160 32.41 -42.23 -59.84
C ASN A 160 33.02 -41.03 -59.16
N VAL A 161 32.18 -40.28 -58.40
CA VAL A 161 32.58 -39.11 -57.62
C VAL A 161 31.72 -38.99 -56.44
N LYS A 162 32.34 -38.76 -55.28
CA LYS A 162 31.67 -38.39 -54.01
C LYS A 162 32.43 -37.27 -53.35
N PHE A 163 31.70 -36.24 -52.95
CA PHE A 163 32.23 -35.14 -52.14
C PHE A 163 31.26 -34.78 -51.04
N GLY A 164 31.80 -34.64 -49.85
CA GLY A 164 31.07 -34.18 -48.70
C GLY A 164 31.92 -33.22 -47.85
N TYR A 165 31.25 -32.41 -47.09
CA TYR A 165 31.89 -31.54 -46.10
C TYR A 165 31.04 -31.45 -44.83
N ALA A 166 31.71 -31.34 -43.69
CA ALA A 166 31.08 -31.18 -42.39
C ALA A 166 31.94 -30.26 -41.52
N PRO A 167 31.33 -29.48 -40.63
CA PRO A 167 32.07 -28.72 -39.64
C PRO A 167 32.81 -29.68 -38.70
N THR A 168 33.99 -29.28 -38.27
CA THR A 168 34.74 -29.96 -37.21
C THR A 168 34.23 -29.46 -35.86
N THR A 169 33.66 -30.34 -35.04
CA THR A 169 32.93 -29.98 -33.83
C THR A 169 33.67 -30.32 -32.53
N SER A 170 34.94 -30.69 -32.60
CA SER A 170 35.71 -30.95 -31.38
C SER A 170 36.21 -29.65 -30.76
N ALA A 171 36.05 -29.52 -29.44
CA ALA A 171 36.49 -28.34 -28.71
C ALA A 171 38.02 -28.08 -28.80
N ALA A 172 38.82 -29.07 -29.20
CA ALA A 172 40.25 -28.89 -29.45
C ALA A 172 40.53 -28.16 -30.78
N ALA A 173 39.76 -28.47 -31.81
CA ALA A 173 39.98 -27.98 -33.17
C ALA A 173 39.13 -26.75 -33.51
N ASP A 174 37.93 -26.66 -32.99
CA ASP A 174 37.05 -25.52 -33.21
C ASP A 174 37.06 -24.54 -32.03
N LYS A 175 37.51 -23.33 -32.31
CA LYS A 175 37.53 -22.19 -31.37
C LYS A 175 36.74 -21.00 -31.91
N VAL A 176 36.05 -21.19 -33.04
CA VAL A 176 35.29 -20.13 -33.67
C VAL A 176 33.93 -20.02 -32.99
N LYS A 177 33.66 -18.86 -32.43
CA LYS A 177 32.37 -18.61 -31.79
C LYS A 177 31.28 -18.39 -32.83
N PRO A 178 30.06 -18.89 -32.62
CA PRO A 178 28.91 -18.53 -33.45
C PRO A 178 28.69 -17.03 -33.57
N LEU A 179 28.04 -16.60 -34.64
CA LEU A 179 27.58 -15.21 -34.74
C LEU A 179 26.51 -14.92 -33.68
N PRO A 180 26.45 -13.68 -33.15
CA PRO A 180 25.36 -13.30 -32.27
C PRO A 180 24.01 -13.48 -32.95
N PRO A 181 22.98 -14.01 -32.25
CA PRO A 181 21.63 -14.07 -32.80
C PRO A 181 21.10 -12.68 -33.14
N VAL A 182 20.41 -12.56 -34.27
CA VAL A 182 19.82 -11.31 -34.78
C VAL A 182 18.30 -11.38 -34.75
N GLY A 183 17.62 -10.24 -34.96
CA GLY A 183 16.16 -10.17 -34.97
C GLY A 183 15.52 -10.49 -33.62
N ALA A 184 16.27 -10.27 -32.53
CA ALA A 184 15.75 -10.46 -31.18
C ALA A 184 14.57 -9.49 -30.91
N SER A 185 13.49 -10.02 -30.31
CA SER A 185 12.31 -9.26 -29.92
C SER A 185 11.69 -9.86 -28.68
N ALA A 186 11.14 -9.02 -27.80
CA ALA A 186 10.42 -9.45 -26.62
C ALA A 186 9.05 -8.77 -26.53
N SER A 187 8.07 -9.48 -25.98
CA SER A 187 6.75 -8.97 -25.65
C SER A 187 6.33 -9.49 -24.29
N TYR A 188 5.52 -8.71 -23.59
CA TYR A 188 5.00 -9.09 -22.26
C TYR A 188 3.48 -9.06 -22.28
N ASP A 189 2.86 -10.13 -21.83
CA ASP A 189 1.43 -10.23 -21.61
C ASP A 189 1.12 -9.94 -20.13
N LYS A 190 0.54 -8.77 -19.89
CA LYS A 190 0.17 -8.32 -18.55
C LYS A 190 -0.86 -9.21 -17.87
N THR A 191 -1.72 -9.91 -18.64
CA THR A 191 -2.77 -10.77 -18.09
C THR A 191 -2.19 -12.06 -17.53
N THR A 192 -1.31 -12.71 -18.32
CA THR A 192 -0.70 -13.99 -17.94
C THR A 192 0.60 -13.85 -17.17
N GLY A 193 1.21 -12.65 -17.16
CA GLY A 193 2.52 -12.40 -16.56
C GLY A 193 3.68 -13.02 -17.34
N LYS A 194 3.47 -13.38 -18.61
CA LYS A 194 4.47 -14.07 -19.43
C LYS A 194 5.19 -13.12 -20.38
N ALA A 195 6.51 -13.26 -20.45
CA ALA A 195 7.37 -12.64 -21.43
C ALA A 195 7.69 -13.65 -22.53
N LYS A 196 7.36 -13.33 -23.78
CA LYS A 196 7.76 -14.12 -24.94
C LYS A 196 8.93 -13.44 -25.61
N PHE A 197 10.05 -14.16 -25.73
CA PHE A 197 11.28 -13.71 -26.36
C PHE A 197 11.58 -14.57 -27.59
N GLY A 198 11.87 -13.95 -28.72
CA GLY A 198 12.11 -14.62 -29.98
C GLY A 198 13.30 -14.03 -30.74
N TRP A 199 13.90 -14.80 -31.65
CA TRP A 199 15.06 -14.42 -32.48
C TRP A 199 15.09 -15.17 -33.79
N THR A 200 15.93 -14.72 -34.73
CA THR A 200 16.15 -15.38 -36.00
C THR A 200 17.14 -16.53 -35.83
N LYS A 201 16.88 -17.66 -36.51
CA LYS A 201 17.77 -18.82 -36.50
C LYS A 201 19.13 -18.47 -37.12
N ASN A 202 20.19 -18.81 -36.43
CA ASN A 202 21.57 -18.72 -36.96
C ASN A 202 21.81 -19.71 -38.09
N ASN A 203 22.77 -19.38 -38.98
CA ASN A 203 23.11 -20.17 -40.18
C ASN A 203 24.27 -21.12 -39.94
N GLU A 204 24.87 -21.18 -38.77
CA GLU A 204 25.97 -22.09 -38.44
C GLU A 204 25.57 -23.54 -38.64
N MET A 205 26.46 -24.31 -39.31
CA MET A 205 26.22 -25.73 -39.59
C MET A 205 26.42 -26.61 -38.35
N ASP A 206 27.15 -26.15 -37.38
CA ASP A 206 27.47 -26.83 -36.12
C ASP A 206 26.70 -26.24 -34.91
N LEU A 207 25.73 -25.39 -35.17
CA LEU A 207 24.88 -24.84 -34.12
C LEU A 207 24.32 -25.95 -33.23
N ALA A 208 24.57 -25.87 -31.94
CA ALA A 208 23.99 -26.76 -30.93
C ALA A 208 22.71 -26.23 -30.33
N GLY A 209 22.58 -24.89 -30.24
CA GLY A 209 21.40 -24.25 -29.68
C GLY A 209 21.65 -22.83 -29.17
N TYR A 210 20.83 -22.43 -28.24
CA TYR A 210 20.81 -21.08 -27.69
C TYR A 210 20.76 -21.11 -26.17
N ARG A 211 21.39 -20.12 -25.53
CA ARG A 211 21.28 -19.84 -24.11
C ARG A 211 20.60 -18.50 -23.94
N VAL A 212 19.50 -18.46 -23.18
CA VAL A 212 18.71 -17.28 -22.91
C VAL A 212 19.09 -16.75 -21.55
N TYR A 213 19.27 -15.45 -21.45
CA TYR A 213 19.63 -14.76 -20.21
C TYR A 213 18.61 -13.67 -19.91
N ARG A 214 18.40 -13.40 -18.62
CA ARG A 214 17.60 -12.28 -18.13
C ARG A 214 18.39 -11.51 -17.08
N ARG A 215 18.25 -10.20 -17.08
CA ARG A 215 18.77 -9.33 -16.04
C ARG A 215 17.75 -8.26 -15.65
N LEU A 216 17.85 -7.77 -14.45
CA LEU A 216 17.14 -6.55 -14.03
C LEU A 216 17.81 -5.33 -14.68
N LYS A 217 17.06 -4.26 -14.94
CA LYS A 217 17.62 -2.98 -15.39
C LYS A 217 18.72 -2.51 -14.42
N GLY A 218 19.88 -2.15 -14.98
CA GLY A 218 21.05 -1.73 -14.21
C GLY A 218 21.97 -2.86 -13.74
N ALA A 219 21.51 -4.12 -13.73
CA ALA A 219 22.36 -5.28 -13.42
C ALA A 219 23.11 -5.81 -14.67
N ALA A 220 24.15 -6.60 -14.48
CA ALA A 220 24.79 -7.36 -15.56
C ALA A 220 24.07 -8.70 -15.80
N PHE A 221 24.21 -9.27 -17.00
CA PHE A 221 23.81 -10.66 -17.24
C PHE A 221 24.69 -11.63 -16.46
N GLY A 222 24.07 -12.57 -15.79
CA GLY A 222 24.80 -13.63 -15.07
C GLY A 222 25.51 -14.61 -16.00
N SER A 223 26.38 -15.45 -15.45
CA SER A 223 27.04 -16.54 -16.17
C SER A 223 26.10 -17.73 -16.43
N THR A 224 25.10 -17.93 -15.58
CA THR A 224 24.11 -19.02 -15.69
C THR A 224 22.96 -18.58 -16.59
N PRO A 225 22.64 -19.32 -17.65
CA PRO A 225 21.50 -19.00 -18.50
C PRO A 225 20.19 -19.32 -17.79
N LEU A 226 19.16 -18.54 -18.08
CA LEU A 226 17.79 -18.81 -17.67
C LEU A 226 17.25 -20.09 -18.29
N ALA A 227 17.65 -20.36 -19.55
CA ALA A 227 17.31 -21.57 -20.28
C ALA A 227 18.33 -21.87 -21.37
N THR A 228 18.41 -23.16 -21.74
CA THR A 228 19.09 -23.65 -22.96
C THR A 228 18.05 -24.31 -23.85
N THR A 229 18.03 -23.98 -25.14
CA THR A 229 17.02 -24.44 -26.10
C THR A 229 17.56 -24.54 -27.50
N THR A 230 16.96 -25.39 -28.33
CA THR A 230 17.19 -25.45 -29.78
C THR A 230 16.15 -24.64 -30.57
N SER A 231 15.10 -24.19 -29.91
CA SER A 231 14.06 -23.34 -30.48
C SER A 231 14.58 -21.91 -30.68
N THR A 232 13.90 -21.15 -31.54
CA THR A 232 14.17 -19.72 -31.76
C THR A 232 13.24 -18.82 -30.95
N SER A 233 12.63 -19.36 -29.90
CA SER A 233 11.82 -18.60 -28.95
C SER A 233 11.84 -19.25 -27.58
N TYR A 234 11.61 -18.43 -26.56
CA TYR A 234 11.48 -18.84 -25.17
C TYR A 234 10.39 -18.04 -24.48
N THR A 235 9.68 -18.66 -23.58
CA THR A 235 8.68 -17.99 -22.74
C THR A 235 9.11 -18.05 -21.29
N ASP A 236 9.23 -16.88 -20.68
CA ASP A 236 9.58 -16.69 -19.28
C ASP A 236 8.41 -16.15 -18.47
N THR A 237 8.50 -16.27 -17.15
CA THR A 237 7.62 -15.59 -16.18
C THR A 237 8.50 -14.77 -15.25
N PRO A 238 8.85 -13.52 -15.64
CA PRO A 238 9.64 -12.65 -14.79
C PRO A 238 8.88 -12.32 -13.51
N PRO A 239 9.59 -11.97 -12.39
CA PRO A 239 8.94 -11.49 -11.18
C PRO A 239 7.98 -10.34 -11.47
N ALA A 240 6.80 -10.41 -10.87
CA ALA A 240 5.73 -9.43 -11.09
C ALA A 240 5.90 -8.22 -10.15
N SER A 241 6.99 -7.48 -10.31
CA SER A 241 7.45 -6.40 -9.44
C SER A 241 7.32 -5.00 -10.04
N GLY A 242 6.73 -4.88 -11.25
CA GLY A 242 6.70 -3.59 -11.96
C GLY A 242 8.03 -3.21 -12.63
N GLU A 243 9.07 -3.98 -12.40
CA GLU A 243 10.43 -3.69 -12.84
C GLU A 243 10.66 -3.99 -14.32
N VAL A 244 11.72 -3.35 -14.87
CA VAL A 244 12.18 -3.59 -16.25
C VAL A 244 13.19 -4.71 -16.27
N TYR A 245 12.88 -5.77 -17.01
CA TYR A 245 13.79 -6.88 -17.28
C TYR A 245 14.30 -6.81 -18.70
N TYR A 246 15.60 -7.10 -18.88
CA TYR A 246 16.25 -7.21 -20.17
C TYR A 246 16.56 -8.66 -20.47
N TYR A 247 16.36 -9.05 -21.73
CA TYR A 247 16.66 -10.38 -22.26
C TYR A 247 17.72 -10.28 -23.33
N GLU A 248 18.66 -11.23 -23.33
CA GLU A 248 19.55 -11.50 -24.45
C GLU A 248 19.61 -13.01 -24.73
N VAL A 249 19.98 -13.36 -25.92
CA VAL A 249 20.23 -14.74 -26.36
C VAL A 249 21.63 -14.86 -26.92
N ARG A 250 22.31 -15.96 -26.61
CA ARG A 250 23.63 -16.31 -27.15
C ARG A 250 23.53 -17.65 -27.83
N ALA A 251 24.03 -17.74 -29.06
CA ALA A 251 24.16 -19.00 -29.77
C ALA A 251 25.34 -19.79 -29.21
N HIS A 252 25.25 -21.11 -29.17
CA HIS A 252 26.38 -21.99 -28.88
C HIS A 252 26.47 -23.11 -29.91
N ASP A 253 27.69 -23.49 -30.25
CA ASP A 253 28.00 -24.57 -31.18
C ASP A 253 28.19 -25.91 -30.46
N LYS A 254 28.46 -26.97 -31.25
CA LYS A 254 28.72 -28.32 -30.75
C LYS A 254 30.10 -28.46 -30.09
N ALA A 255 31.04 -27.55 -30.36
CA ALA A 255 32.34 -27.48 -29.71
C ALA A 255 32.27 -26.79 -28.31
N GLY A 256 31.15 -26.14 -28.00
CA GLY A 256 30.91 -25.46 -26.74
C GLY A 256 31.25 -23.97 -26.78
N ASN A 257 31.65 -23.40 -27.92
CA ASN A 257 31.90 -21.96 -28.02
C ASN A 257 30.57 -21.18 -27.93
N LEU A 258 30.61 -20.06 -27.26
CA LEU A 258 29.45 -19.20 -27.00
C LEU A 258 29.62 -17.84 -27.70
N SER A 259 28.59 -17.42 -28.43
CA SER A 259 28.57 -16.12 -29.11
C SER A 259 28.54 -14.96 -28.15
N ALA A 260 28.75 -13.75 -28.65
CA ALA A 260 28.28 -12.55 -27.97
C ALA A 260 26.74 -12.54 -27.83
N GLY A 261 26.20 -11.73 -26.96
CA GLY A 261 24.74 -11.58 -26.77
C GLY A 261 24.08 -10.92 -27.98
N SER A 262 22.82 -11.21 -28.21
CA SER A 262 21.96 -10.41 -29.08
C SER A 262 21.81 -8.99 -28.55
N ALA A 263 21.18 -8.10 -29.32
CA ALA A 263 20.70 -6.82 -28.77
C ALA A 263 19.71 -7.08 -27.62
N ASP A 264 19.85 -6.29 -26.56
CA ASP A 264 18.98 -6.34 -25.37
C ASP A 264 17.53 -6.04 -25.73
N GLN A 265 16.62 -6.83 -25.19
CA GLN A 265 15.17 -6.65 -25.35
C GLN A 265 14.53 -6.41 -24.01
N ALA A 266 13.88 -5.24 -23.84
CA ALA A 266 13.26 -4.85 -22.58
C ALA A 266 11.80 -5.27 -22.50
N VAL A 267 11.38 -5.74 -21.33
CA VAL A 267 9.98 -5.88 -20.94
C VAL A 267 9.76 -5.25 -19.57
N VAL A 268 8.61 -4.64 -19.37
CA VAL A 268 8.16 -4.13 -18.06
C VAL A 268 7.19 -5.15 -17.50
N SER A 269 7.52 -5.76 -16.36
CA SER A 269 6.63 -6.71 -15.69
C SER A 269 5.43 -5.98 -15.10
N ALA A 270 4.29 -6.65 -14.97
CA ALA A 270 3.18 -6.11 -14.18
C ALA A 270 3.57 -6.12 -12.70
N ASP A 271 3.28 -5.06 -11.99
CA ASP A 271 3.38 -5.10 -10.54
C ASP A 271 2.16 -5.82 -9.95
N ARG A 272 2.42 -6.86 -9.17
CA ARG A 272 1.43 -7.65 -8.43
C ARG A 272 1.90 -7.91 -7.00
N THR A 273 2.89 -7.17 -6.55
CA THR A 273 3.46 -7.30 -5.22
C THR A 273 2.75 -6.32 -4.31
N ALA A 274 1.94 -6.83 -3.40
CA ALA A 274 1.26 -5.98 -2.43
C ALA A 274 2.29 -5.33 -1.47
N PRO A 275 1.99 -4.12 -0.98
CA PRO A 275 2.80 -3.45 0.04
C PRO A 275 2.88 -4.25 1.35
N ALA A 276 3.78 -3.84 2.23
CA ALA A 276 3.83 -4.36 3.60
C ALA A 276 2.51 -4.07 4.34
N VAL A 277 2.16 -4.96 5.27
CA VAL A 277 0.97 -4.79 6.11
C VAL A 277 1.20 -3.63 7.08
N PRO A 278 0.26 -2.66 7.21
CA PRO A 278 0.37 -1.59 8.19
C PRO A 278 0.49 -2.12 9.62
N THR A 279 1.37 -1.53 10.42
CA THR A 279 1.65 -1.91 11.81
C THR A 279 1.53 -0.70 12.74
N GLY A 280 1.62 -0.91 14.06
CA GLY A 280 1.60 0.17 15.05
C GLY A 280 0.26 0.90 15.13
N LEU A 281 -0.86 0.19 14.91
CA LEU A 281 -2.18 0.80 14.98
C LEU A 281 -2.46 1.30 16.40
N SER A 282 -3.00 2.51 16.48
CA SER A 282 -3.52 3.13 17.70
C SER A 282 -4.79 3.91 17.37
N SER A 283 -5.65 4.10 18.38
CA SER A 283 -6.88 4.86 18.26
C SER A 283 -6.97 5.94 19.34
N ALA A 284 -7.60 7.06 19.03
CA ALA A 284 -7.87 8.15 19.96
C ALA A 284 -9.19 8.85 19.61
N THR A 285 -9.95 9.24 20.62
CA THR A 285 -11.15 10.08 20.45
C THR A 285 -10.72 11.50 20.06
N GLU A 286 -11.35 12.06 19.04
CA GLU A 286 -11.26 13.48 18.67
C GLU A 286 -12.66 14.10 18.73
N SER A 287 -12.76 15.41 18.72
CA SER A 287 -14.04 16.14 18.82
C SER A 287 -15.03 15.75 17.71
N ASN A 288 -14.53 15.37 16.54
CA ASN A 288 -15.36 15.06 15.38
C ASN A 288 -15.37 13.57 15.01
N GLY A 289 -14.83 12.67 15.84
CA GLY A 289 -14.81 11.25 15.51
C GLY A 289 -13.77 10.43 16.26
N LEU A 290 -13.53 9.21 15.77
CA LEU A 290 -12.50 8.31 16.29
C LEU A 290 -11.33 8.25 15.31
N ARG A 291 -10.17 8.74 15.70
CA ARG A 291 -8.97 8.75 14.90
C ARG A 291 -8.19 7.47 15.07
N VAL A 292 -7.85 6.85 13.94
CA VAL A 292 -6.94 5.70 13.86
C VAL A 292 -5.64 6.15 13.21
N ARG A 293 -4.50 5.74 13.77
CA ARG A 293 -3.14 6.00 13.27
C ARG A 293 -2.38 4.69 13.11
N TRP A 294 -1.39 4.68 12.22
CA TRP A 294 -0.53 3.54 11.96
C TRP A 294 0.85 4.00 11.50
N SER A 295 1.81 3.07 11.47
CA SER A 295 3.11 3.31 10.88
C SER A 295 3.04 3.21 9.35
N ALA A 296 3.81 4.04 8.64
CA ALA A 296 3.90 3.98 7.20
C ALA A 296 4.35 2.58 6.74
N ALA A 297 3.61 1.98 5.81
CA ALA A 297 3.96 0.70 5.22
C ALA A 297 4.85 0.92 4.00
N GLU A 298 5.94 0.17 3.88
CA GLU A 298 6.84 0.24 2.73
C GLU A 298 6.09 -0.12 1.44
N GLY A 299 6.27 0.68 0.40
CA GLY A 299 5.61 0.52 -0.89
C GLY A 299 4.17 1.05 -0.95
N ALA A 300 3.60 1.56 0.13
CA ALA A 300 2.25 2.08 0.15
C ALA A 300 2.13 3.46 -0.52
N ALA A 301 1.18 3.61 -1.42
CA ALA A 301 0.72 4.89 -1.97
C ALA A 301 -0.54 5.41 -1.26
N SER A 302 -1.35 4.52 -0.70
CA SER A 302 -2.59 4.85 0.02
C SER A 302 -3.00 3.73 0.97
N TYR A 303 -4.02 4.01 1.80
CA TYR A 303 -4.54 3.09 2.79
C TYR A 303 -6.06 3.01 2.72
N ARG A 304 -6.62 1.85 3.07
CA ARG A 304 -8.04 1.64 3.31
C ARG A 304 -8.26 1.29 4.78
N VAL A 305 -9.25 1.94 5.38
CA VAL A 305 -9.60 1.75 6.79
C VAL A 305 -10.92 1.00 6.87
N TYR A 306 -10.92 -0.05 7.64
CA TYR A 306 -12.08 -0.93 7.84
C TYR A 306 -12.50 -0.93 9.29
N ARG A 307 -13.80 -0.94 9.54
CA ARG A 307 -14.42 -0.93 10.88
C ARG A 307 -15.31 -2.15 11.08
N ALA A 308 -15.32 -2.65 12.29
CA ALA A 308 -16.26 -3.65 12.79
C ALA A 308 -16.70 -3.27 14.21
N ALA A 309 -17.85 -3.79 14.64
CA ALA A 309 -18.32 -3.60 16.03
C ALA A 309 -17.42 -4.34 17.04
N THR A 310 -16.80 -5.45 16.66
CA THR A 310 -15.87 -6.21 17.51
C THR A 310 -14.63 -6.64 16.72
N ALA A 311 -13.57 -7.03 17.41
CA ALA A 311 -12.31 -7.45 16.77
C ALA A 311 -12.45 -8.71 15.86
N GLN A 312 -13.45 -9.56 16.12
CA GLN A 312 -13.80 -10.76 15.35
C GLN A 312 -14.97 -10.54 14.40
N GLY A 313 -15.56 -9.33 14.38
CA GLY A 313 -16.71 -8.99 13.56
C GLY A 313 -16.40 -8.84 12.08
N THR A 314 -17.45 -8.62 11.30
CA THR A 314 -17.32 -8.31 9.86
C THR A 314 -16.84 -6.88 9.68
N TYR A 315 -15.70 -6.73 9.04
CA TYR A 315 -15.09 -5.44 8.76
C TYR A 315 -15.62 -4.84 7.46
N THR A 316 -16.18 -3.64 7.52
CA THR A 316 -16.64 -2.84 6.39
C THR A 316 -15.69 -1.66 6.15
N LEU A 317 -15.51 -1.27 4.89
CA LEU A 317 -14.70 -0.10 4.52
C LEU A 317 -15.39 1.17 5.01
N VAL A 318 -14.68 1.98 5.79
CA VAL A 318 -15.16 3.29 6.26
C VAL A 318 -14.47 4.47 5.59
N GLY A 319 -13.29 4.24 4.97
CA GLY A 319 -12.62 5.28 4.20
C GLY A 319 -11.28 4.87 3.62
N SER A 320 -10.72 5.79 2.82
CA SER A 320 -9.40 5.66 2.22
C SER A 320 -8.63 6.97 2.38
N THR A 321 -7.31 6.88 2.54
CA THR A 321 -6.45 8.05 2.76
C THR A 321 -5.05 7.82 2.21
N GLY A 322 -4.35 8.87 1.79
CA GLY A 322 -2.90 8.85 1.52
C GLY A 322 -2.04 9.12 2.75
N GLN A 323 -2.66 9.43 3.90
CA GLN A 323 -1.97 9.71 5.15
C GLN A 323 -1.87 8.47 6.03
N VAL A 324 -1.04 8.51 7.05
CA VAL A 324 -0.88 7.43 8.05
C VAL A 324 -1.87 7.57 9.22
N SER A 325 -2.97 8.25 9.00
CA SER A 325 -4.09 8.40 9.94
C SER A 325 -5.39 8.64 9.21
N TYR A 326 -6.48 8.28 9.86
CA TYR A 326 -7.85 8.50 9.39
C TYR A 326 -8.75 8.77 10.58
N THR A 327 -9.63 9.78 10.49
CA THR A 327 -10.65 10.05 11.50
C THR A 327 -11.99 9.56 10.97
N ASP A 328 -12.56 8.58 11.66
CA ASP A 328 -13.89 8.05 11.38
C ASP A 328 -14.94 8.93 12.03
N THR A 329 -15.47 9.88 11.27
CA THR A 329 -16.53 10.80 11.71
C THR A 329 -17.90 10.15 11.81
N SER A 330 -18.05 8.92 11.29
CA SER A 330 -19.28 8.14 11.35
C SER A 330 -19.34 7.19 12.55
N ALA A 331 -18.29 7.16 13.38
CA ALA A 331 -18.32 6.42 14.63
C ALA A 331 -19.33 7.10 15.58
N ALA A 332 -20.30 6.35 16.10
CA ALA A 332 -21.24 6.86 17.10
C ALA A 332 -20.54 7.09 18.44
N GLU A 333 -21.01 8.07 19.20
CA GLU A 333 -20.51 8.36 20.53
C GLU A 333 -20.83 7.20 21.48
N ASP A 334 -19.99 7.02 22.48
CA ASP A 334 -20.00 5.96 23.49
C ASP A 334 -19.99 4.52 22.95
N MET A 335 -19.73 4.40 21.64
CA MET A 335 -19.61 3.10 20.99
C MET A 335 -18.14 2.71 20.77
N SER A 336 -17.83 1.45 21.08
CA SER A 336 -16.54 0.84 20.79
C SER A 336 -16.54 0.22 19.40
N TYR A 337 -15.46 0.47 18.65
CA TYR A 337 -15.24 -0.09 17.32
C TYR A 337 -13.85 -0.67 17.19
N SER A 338 -13.74 -1.73 16.40
CA SER A 338 -12.46 -2.31 16.01
C SER A 338 -12.12 -1.90 14.59
N TYR A 339 -10.87 -1.50 14.38
CA TYR A 339 -10.36 -1.04 13.08
C TYR A 339 -9.21 -1.92 12.59
N ARG A 340 -9.17 -2.11 11.28
CA ARG A 340 -8.06 -2.70 10.55
C ARG A 340 -7.73 -1.84 9.36
N VAL A 341 -6.47 -1.83 8.95
CA VAL A 341 -5.99 -1.03 7.83
C VAL A 341 -5.28 -1.93 6.82
N THR A 342 -5.49 -1.66 5.54
CA THR A 342 -4.69 -2.22 4.44
C THR A 342 -3.92 -1.12 3.76
N ALA A 343 -2.78 -1.45 3.15
CA ALA A 343 -2.00 -0.57 2.31
C ALA A 343 -2.22 -0.93 0.84
N LEU A 344 -2.27 0.07 -0.04
CA LEU A 344 -2.31 -0.08 -1.48
C LEU A 344 -1.09 0.61 -2.08
N ASP A 345 -0.45 -0.04 -3.07
CA ASP A 345 0.59 0.58 -3.89
C ASP A 345 0.01 1.40 -5.05
N ALA A 346 0.89 1.97 -5.87
CA ALA A 346 0.50 2.73 -7.05
C ALA A 346 -0.10 1.86 -8.18
N ALA A 347 0.13 0.55 -8.17
CA ALA A 347 -0.44 -0.40 -9.12
C ALA A 347 -1.83 -0.91 -8.67
N GLY A 348 -2.24 -0.64 -7.44
CA GLY A 348 -3.50 -1.05 -6.85
C GLY A 348 -3.45 -2.41 -6.14
N ASN A 349 -2.25 -2.97 -5.90
CA ASN A 349 -2.14 -4.17 -5.10
C ASN A 349 -2.39 -3.82 -3.63
N GLU A 350 -3.23 -4.62 -2.98
CA GLU A 350 -3.65 -4.39 -1.61
C GLU A 350 -3.01 -5.42 -0.66
N SER A 351 -2.45 -4.94 0.45
CA SER A 351 -1.87 -5.77 1.50
C SER A 351 -2.93 -6.60 2.24
N ALA A 352 -2.51 -7.57 3.01
CA ALA A 352 -3.36 -8.16 4.04
C ALA A 352 -3.77 -7.08 5.06
N ARG A 353 -4.89 -7.33 5.78
CA ARG A 353 -5.35 -6.45 6.86
C ARG A 353 -4.39 -6.50 8.04
N SER A 354 -4.17 -5.35 8.67
CA SER A 354 -3.40 -5.22 9.91
C SER A 354 -3.99 -6.03 11.07
N ALA A 355 -3.25 -6.13 12.18
CA ALA A 355 -3.85 -6.43 13.46
C ALA A 355 -4.97 -5.43 13.77
N ALA A 356 -5.96 -5.85 14.55
CA ALA A 356 -7.05 -4.97 14.96
C ALA A 356 -6.60 -4.02 16.07
N VAL A 357 -7.08 -2.79 16.05
CA VAL A 357 -7.07 -1.86 17.18
C VAL A 357 -8.51 -1.55 17.56
N THR A 358 -8.80 -1.51 18.86
CA THR A 358 -10.13 -1.11 19.37
C THR A 358 -10.05 0.28 19.95
N GLY A 359 -11.04 1.10 19.68
CA GLY A 359 -11.21 2.42 20.25
C GLY A 359 -12.67 2.69 20.55
N THR A 360 -12.91 3.48 21.59
CA THR A 360 -14.24 3.97 21.95
C THR A 360 -14.29 5.46 21.64
N ARG A 361 -15.26 5.89 20.88
CA ARG A 361 -15.53 7.32 20.74
C ARG A 361 -16.23 7.76 21.99
N ARG A 362 -15.50 8.47 22.84
CA ARG A 362 -16.11 9.12 23.98
C ARG A 362 -16.78 10.40 23.52
N ASP A 363 -17.94 10.68 24.06
CA ASP A 363 -18.53 12.00 23.91
C ASP A 363 -17.64 13.06 24.56
N ARG A 364 -17.43 14.16 23.89
CA ARG A 364 -16.70 15.34 24.34
C ARG A 364 -17.45 16.63 24.01
N THR A 365 -18.66 16.49 23.59
CA THR A 365 -19.50 17.63 23.22
C THR A 365 -20.23 18.11 24.49
N PRO A 366 -19.84 19.22 25.12
CA PRO A 366 -20.52 19.68 26.32
C PRO A 366 -21.95 20.09 25.98
N PRO A 367 -22.86 20.00 26.96
CA PRO A 367 -24.20 20.60 26.84
C PRO A 367 -24.12 22.08 26.48
N SER A 368 -25.19 22.62 25.97
CA SER A 368 -25.32 24.08 25.82
C SER A 368 -25.30 24.75 27.19
N ALA A 369 -24.80 25.99 27.23
CA ALA A 369 -24.83 26.77 28.48
C ALA A 369 -26.27 26.93 28.99
N VAL A 370 -26.44 26.86 30.29
CA VAL A 370 -27.76 27.08 30.96
C VAL A 370 -28.17 28.54 30.82
N THR A 371 -29.42 28.74 30.45
CA THR A 371 -30.02 30.08 30.28
C THR A 371 -31.13 30.32 31.30
N GLY A 372 -31.59 31.58 31.40
CA GLY A 372 -32.71 31.94 32.23
C GLY A 372 -32.47 31.81 33.76
N VAL A 373 -31.18 31.79 34.15
CA VAL A 373 -30.86 31.70 35.60
C VAL A 373 -31.38 32.92 36.32
N THR A 374 -32.24 32.69 37.31
CA THR A 374 -32.79 33.70 38.20
C THR A 374 -32.59 33.30 39.65
N VAL A 375 -32.29 34.24 40.51
CA VAL A 375 -32.08 34.03 41.93
C VAL A 375 -32.99 34.97 42.71
N VAL A 376 -33.80 34.38 43.55
CA VAL A 376 -34.71 35.15 44.43
C VAL A 376 -34.26 34.95 45.86
N PRO A 377 -33.89 36.02 46.59
CA PRO A 377 -33.60 35.93 48.01
C PRO A 377 -34.82 35.44 48.79
N THR A 378 -34.58 34.68 49.85
CA THR A 378 -35.61 34.17 50.77
C THR A 378 -35.14 34.41 52.18
N GLU A 379 -36.01 34.21 53.20
CA GLU A 379 -35.71 34.36 54.60
C GLU A 379 -34.55 33.49 55.11
N TYR A 380 -34.20 32.46 54.39
CA TYR A 380 -33.15 31.47 54.77
C TYR A 380 -32.08 31.25 53.70
N GLY A 381 -32.05 32.11 52.71
CA GLY A 381 -31.08 31.97 51.60
C GLY A 381 -31.65 32.33 50.23
N PHE A 382 -31.59 31.44 49.24
CA PHE A 382 -31.92 31.78 47.86
C PHE A 382 -32.70 30.68 47.16
N ALA A 383 -33.70 31.06 46.36
CA ALA A 383 -34.33 30.19 45.38
C ALA A 383 -33.72 30.45 43.99
N VAL A 384 -32.99 29.47 43.45
CA VAL A 384 -32.38 29.51 42.11
C VAL A 384 -33.30 28.79 41.15
N ARG A 385 -33.57 29.39 39.99
CA ARG A 385 -34.34 28.78 38.89
C ARG A 385 -33.63 29.00 37.58
N TRP A 386 -33.85 28.11 36.60
CA TRP A 386 -33.28 28.19 35.28
C TRP A 386 -34.19 27.56 34.22
N ASP A 387 -33.91 27.81 32.95
CA ASP A 387 -34.61 27.16 31.84
C ASP A 387 -34.10 25.73 31.65
N ALA A 388 -35.01 24.84 31.25
CA ALA A 388 -34.63 23.47 30.92
C ALA A 388 -33.63 23.44 29.74
N ASN A 389 -32.52 22.74 29.90
CA ASN A 389 -31.50 22.60 28.86
C ASN A 389 -31.96 21.59 27.80
N PRO A 390 -31.93 21.93 26.49
CA PRO A 390 -32.44 21.08 25.44
C PRO A 390 -31.48 19.93 25.00
N THR A 391 -30.33 19.81 25.63
CA THR A 391 -29.32 18.80 25.29
C THR A 391 -29.88 17.40 25.53
N PRO A 392 -29.88 16.49 24.51
CA PRO A 392 -30.59 15.21 24.61
C PRO A 392 -29.99 14.22 25.62
N ASP A 393 -28.70 14.31 25.90
CA ASP A 393 -27.91 13.44 26.78
C ASP A 393 -27.56 14.14 28.10
N LEU A 394 -28.33 15.20 28.46
CA LEU A 394 -28.18 15.87 29.73
C LEU A 394 -28.40 14.89 30.89
N ALA A 395 -27.40 14.71 31.75
CA ALA A 395 -27.48 13.86 32.92
C ALA A 395 -27.88 14.63 34.19
N SER A 396 -27.35 15.84 34.37
CA SER A 396 -27.58 16.62 35.60
C SER A 396 -27.28 18.09 35.41
N TYR A 397 -27.73 18.88 36.40
CA TYR A 397 -27.21 20.22 36.60
C TYR A 397 -26.35 20.29 37.86
N VAL A 398 -25.37 21.20 37.83
CA VAL A 398 -24.55 21.54 39.01
C VAL A 398 -24.84 22.99 39.40
N VAL A 399 -25.51 23.15 40.49
CA VAL A 399 -25.84 24.49 41.04
C VAL A 399 -24.75 24.90 42.01
N ARG A 400 -24.09 26.02 41.74
CA ARG A 400 -23.00 26.53 42.58
C ARG A 400 -23.32 27.91 43.10
N ARG A 401 -23.05 28.11 44.38
CA ARG A 401 -22.97 29.41 45.04
C ARG A 401 -21.50 29.78 45.17
N GLY A 402 -21.22 31.04 45.25
CA GLY A 402 -19.90 31.57 45.52
C GLY A 402 -19.95 32.87 46.32
N GLU A 403 -18.82 33.25 46.83
CA GLU A 403 -18.57 34.54 47.46
C GLU A 403 -18.11 35.57 46.43
N LEU A 404 -18.58 36.80 46.58
CA LEU A 404 -18.09 37.95 45.84
C LEU A 404 -16.93 38.60 46.60
N TRP A 405 -15.83 38.79 45.92
CA TRP A 405 -14.66 39.47 46.46
C TRP A 405 -14.08 40.47 45.46
N GLY A 406 -13.45 41.51 45.93
CA GLY A 406 -12.93 42.61 45.11
C GLY A 406 -13.62 43.91 45.39
N ASP A 407 -13.14 45.01 44.82
CA ASP A 407 -13.74 46.35 44.95
C ASP A 407 -15.00 46.40 44.07
N ASP A 408 -15.90 47.35 44.36
CA ASP A 408 -17.24 47.45 43.76
C ASP A 408 -17.29 47.51 42.25
N ASP A 409 -16.18 47.89 41.58
CA ASP A 409 -16.06 47.94 40.12
C ASP A 409 -15.47 46.66 39.49
N GLU A 410 -14.92 45.72 40.29
CA GLU A 410 -14.29 44.46 39.81
C GLU A 410 -14.60 43.26 40.70
N LYS A 411 -15.89 43.09 41.09
CA LYS A 411 -16.28 41.92 41.89
C LYS A 411 -16.08 40.60 41.11
N MET A 412 -15.29 39.70 41.67
CA MET A 412 -15.09 38.32 41.16
C MET A 412 -15.89 37.36 42.03
N CYS A 413 -16.42 36.30 41.35
CA CYS A 413 -17.17 35.24 42.00
C CYS A 413 -16.23 34.04 42.27
N SER A 414 -15.99 33.76 43.55
CA SER A 414 -15.27 32.57 44.00
C SER A 414 -16.27 31.46 44.32
N LEU A 415 -16.37 30.47 43.44
CA LEU A 415 -17.38 29.42 43.52
C LEU A 415 -17.02 28.35 44.56
N TYR A 416 -17.97 27.94 45.34
CA TYR A 416 -17.93 26.79 46.22
C TYR A 416 -18.20 25.48 45.43
N PRO A 417 -17.94 24.28 46.01
CA PRO A 417 -18.40 23.01 45.48
C PRO A 417 -19.90 23.04 45.17
N GLY A 418 -20.29 22.50 44.00
CA GLY A 418 -21.68 22.55 43.55
C GLY A 418 -22.52 21.36 44.03
N TYR A 419 -23.83 21.55 44.01
CA TYR A 419 -24.82 20.50 44.23
C TYR A 419 -25.32 19.96 42.91
N TYR A 420 -25.30 18.63 42.77
CA TYR A 420 -25.82 17.94 41.61
C TYR A 420 -27.33 17.73 41.76
N VAL A 421 -28.09 18.12 40.76
CA VAL A 421 -29.54 17.88 40.67
C VAL A 421 -29.86 17.20 39.34
N SER A 422 -30.96 16.46 39.29
CA SER A 422 -31.31 15.67 38.09
C SER A 422 -31.65 16.58 36.90
N ALA A 423 -31.53 15.99 35.67
CA ALA A 423 -31.74 16.70 34.40
C ALA A 423 -33.17 17.28 34.24
N ASP A 424 -34.15 16.74 34.94
CA ASP A 424 -35.55 17.19 34.95
C ASP A 424 -35.82 18.30 35.96
N THR A 425 -34.85 18.67 36.80
CA THR A 425 -34.92 19.70 37.80
C THR A 425 -34.53 21.06 37.23
N THR A 426 -35.38 22.08 37.44
CA THR A 426 -35.11 23.46 36.99
C THR A 426 -35.14 24.49 38.13
N SER A 427 -34.98 24.01 39.36
CA SER A 427 -34.89 24.88 40.55
C SER A 427 -34.09 24.22 41.66
N TYR A 428 -33.44 25.03 42.47
CA TYR A 428 -32.71 24.61 43.66
C TYR A 428 -32.85 25.68 44.74
N ALA A 429 -32.99 25.27 46.00
CA ALA A 429 -33.08 26.20 47.12
C ALA A 429 -31.86 26.09 48.04
N TYR A 430 -31.12 27.17 48.16
CA TYR A 430 -30.15 27.33 49.23
C TYR A 430 -30.90 27.85 50.46
N THR A 431 -30.79 27.10 51.52
CA THR A 431 -31.51 27.45 52.78
C THR A 431 -30.53 27.73 53.92
N THR A 432 -29.32 28.19 53.61
CA THR A 432 -28.19 28.12 54.52
C THR A 432 -27.22 29.26 54.37
N VAL A 433 -27.65 30.35 53.82
CA VAL A 433 -26.79 31.50 53.62
C VAL A 433 -27.01 32.48 54.81
N PRO A 434 -25.94 33.03 55.41
CA PRO A 434 -26.03 34.00 56.41
C PRO A 434 -26.80 35.26 55.97
N ASP A 435 -27.48 35.88 56.93
CA ASP A 435 -28.25 37.09 56.71
C ASP A 435 -27.45 38.20 56.04
N GLY A 436 -28.02 38.81 55.01
CA GLY A 436 -27.46 39.97 54.35
C GLY A 436 -26.22 39.63 53.48
N GLU A 437 -25.85 38.35 53.35
CA GLU A 437 -24.70 37.97 52.55
C GLU A 437 -24.99 38.12 51.07
N GLU A 438 -24.11 38.85 50.34
CA GLU A 438 -24.14 38.93 48.90
C GLU A 438 -23.42 37.71 48.29
N SER A 439 -24.14 36.97 47.51
CA SER A 439 -23.63 35.74 46.89
C SER A 439 -23.76 35.75 45.36
N CYS A 440 -22.90 35.04 44.67
CA CYS A 440 -22.98 34.78 43.23
C CYS A 440 -23.36 33.31 42.96
N PHE A 441 -24.05 33.09 41.84
CA PHE A 441 -24.61 31.81 41.49
C PHE A 441 -24.33 31.50 40.03
N ILE A 442 -24.03 30.24 39.75
CA ILE A 442 -24.05 29.66 38.40
C ILE A 442 -24.81 28.35 38.43
N VAL A 443 -25.43 28.03 37.31
CA VAL A 443 -25.98 26.72 37.03
C VAL A 443 -25.26 26.17 35.80
N ASP A 444 -24.65 25.03 35.96
CA ASP A 444 -23.90 24.35 34.91
C ASP A 444 -24.64 23.09 34.48
N ALA A 445 -24.63 22.76 33.20
CA ALA A 445 -25.21 21.55 32.63
C ALA A 445 -24.10 20.51 32.41
N VAL A 446 -24.38 19.26 32.78
CA VAL A 446 -23.46 18.13 32.66
C VAL A 446 -24.18 17.01 31.94
N ASP A 447 -23.57 16.47 30.88
CA ASP A 447 -24.07 15.32 30.13
C ASP A 447 -23.72 13.97 30.80
N ASP A 448 -24.16 12.86 30.19
CA ASP A 448 -23.93 11.51 30.71
C ASP A 448 -22.47 11.05 30.53
N ALA A 449 -21.69 11.69 29.63
CA ALA A 449 -20.25 11.48 29.48
C ALA A 449 -19.41 12.30 30.48
N GLY A 450 -20.04 13.20 31.22
CA GLY A 450 -19.42 14.08 32.23
C GLY A 450 -18.82 15.37 31.65
N ASN A 451 -19.18 15.75 30.41
CA ASN A 451 -18.78 17.06 29.89
C ASN A 451 -19.64 18.15 30.51
N SER A 452 -19.04 19.26 30.87
CA SER A 452 -19.67 20.40 31.49
C SER A 452 -19.60 21.62 30.59
N ALA A 453 -20.71 22.31 30.43
CA ALA A 453 -20.79 23.56 29.68
C ALA A 453 -19.80 24.60 30.22
N PHE A 454 -19.78 24.80 31.50
CA PHE A 454 -18.92 25.77 32.16
C PHE A 454 -17.44 25.40 32.12
N GLN A 455 -17.08 24.13 32.34
CA GLN A 455 -15.69 23.68 32.28
C GLN A 455 -15.11 23.73 30.87
N SER A 456 -15.94 23.57 29.84
CA SER A 456 -15.50 23.54 28.47
C SER A 456 -15.37 24.92 27.82
N THR A 457 -16.27 25.86 28.15
CA THR A 457 -16.32 27.18 27.53
C THR A 457 -15.91 28.31 28.47
N GLY A 458 -15.99 28.09 29.78
CA GLY A 458 -15.88 29.13 30.80
C GLY A 458 -17.09 30.08 30.80
N GLU A 459 -18.08 29.81 29.96
CA GLU A 459 -19.25 30.65 29.82
C GLU A 459 -20.37 30.10 30.72
N ALA A 460 -20.80 30.90 31.72
CA ALA A 460 -21.98 30.66 32.49
C ALA A 460 -22.64 32.02 32.84
N GLN A 461 -23.94 32.01 32.93
CA GLN A 461 -24.64 33.16 33.43
C GLN A 461 -24.37 33.27 34.93
N ILE A 462 -23.61 34.30 35.36
CA ILE A 462 -23.39 34.60 36.76
C ILE A 462 -24.51 35.54 37.19
N VAL A 463 -25.23 35.16 38.26
CA VAL A 463 -26.28 35.96 38.86
C VAL A 463 -25.89 36.27 40.30
N THR A 464 -26.04 37.50 40.73
CA THR A 464 -25.77 37.93 42.10
C THR A 464 -27.07 38.25 42.81
N ALA A 465 -27.13 37.98 44.09
CA ALA A 465 -28.24 38.34 44.94
C ALA A 465 -27.77 38.53 46.40
N THR A 466 -28.43 39.35 47.11
CA THR A 466 -28.20 39.58 48.58
C THR A 466 -29.31 38.88 49.33
N GLU A 467 -28.97 38.08 50.31
CA GLU A 467 -29.88 37.38 51.19
C GLU A 467 -30.68 38.43 52.07
N PHE A 468 -31.94 38.12 52.42
CA PHE A 468 -32.71 38.98 53.29
C PHE A 468 -32.22 38.89 54.73
N ASP A 469 -31.88 40.03 55.32
CA ASP A 469 -31.46 40.16 56.71
C ASP A 469 -32.69 40.12 57.64
N MET A 470 -33.14 38.90 57.97
CA MET A 470 -34.28 38.66 58.85
C MET A 470 -33.93 37.74 60.03
N THR A 471 -32.72 37.31 60.20
CA THR A 471 -32.25 36.47 61.29
C THR A 471 -31.13 37.14 62.09
N PRO A 472 -30.91 36.78 63.33
CA PRO A 472 -29.90 37.46 64.15
C PRO A 472 -28.49 37.13 63.73
N ASN A 473 -27.60 38.10 63.78
CA ASN A 473 -26.18 37.90 63.61
C ASN A 473 -25.65 36.92 64.66
N VAL A 474 -25.12 35.78 64.25
CA VAL A 474 -24.62 34.69 65.11
C VAL A 474 -23.15 34.84 65.48
N ALA A 475 -22.54 36.00 65.38
CA ALA A 475 -21.16 36.16 65.78
C ALA A 475 -20.98 35.73 67.24
N THR A 476 -20.01 34.80 67.43
CA THR A 476 -19.57 34.45 68.79
C THR A 476 -19.12 35.72 69.50
N PRO A 477 -19.74 36.14 70.68
CA PRO A 477 -19.29 37.30 71.39
C PRO A 477 -17.82 37.23 71.77
N GLU A 478 -17.13 38.37 71.65
CA GLU A 478 -15.72 38.44 72.04
C GLU A 478 -15.58 38.06 73.54
N GLY A 479 -14.63 37.12 73.81
CA GLY A 479 -14.39 36.58 75.12
C GLY A 479 -15.28 35.40 75.53
N SER A 480 -15.98 34.77 74.58
CA SER A 480 -16.58 33.45 74.82
C SER A 480 -15.47 32.40 75.10
N PRO A 481 -15.63 31.64 76.21
CA PRO A 481 -14.65 30.62 76.57
C PRO A 481 -14.84 29.34 75.75
N LEU A 482 -15.84 29.28 74.87
CA LEU A 482 -16.19 28.10 74.04
C LEU A 482 -16.01 28.45 72.59
N HIS A 483 -15.68 27.39 71.81
CA HIS A 483 -15.74 27.37 70.35
C HIS A 483 -16.80 26.36 69.96
N LEU A 484 -17.74 26.72 69.10
CA LEU A 484 -18.79 25.86 68.59
C LEU A 484 -18.55 25.60 67.07
N GLU A 485 -18.68 24.37 66.69
CA GLU A 485 -18.77 23.94 65.29
C GLU A 485 -20.08 23.21 65.07
N ALA A 486 -20.88 23.72 64.16
CA ALA A 486 -22.14 23.12 63.77
C ALA A 486 -22.05 22.63 62.33
N SER A 487 -22.52 21.43 62.01
CA SER A 487 -22.53 20.84 60.71
C SER A 487 -23.78 19.96 60.47
N ALA A 488 -24.13 19.67 59.25
CA ALA A 488 -25.14 18.63 58.96
C ALA A 488 -24.66 17.28 59.50
N ALA A 489 -25.54 16.53 60.16
CA ALA A 489 -25.24 15.16 60.56
C ALA A 489 -25.28 14.21 59.32
N GLU A 490 -24.39 13.23 59.28
CA GLU A 490 -24.46 12.18 58.26
C GLU A 490 -25.76 11.37 58.42
N GLY A 491 -26.36 11.00 57.30
CA GLY A 491 -27.52 10.08 57.27
C GLY A 491 -28.87 10.69 57.63
N ASP A 492 -29.13 11.93 57.31
CA ASP A 492 -30.43 12.62 57.54
C ASP A 492 -30.86 12.82 59.01
N GLU A 493 -29.96 12.74 59.96
CA GLU A 493 -30.27 12.76 61.39
C GLU A 493 -30.30 14.17 62.05
N GLY A 494 -30.37 15.21 61.21
CA GLY A 494 -30.39 16.60 61.72
C GLY A 494 -29.03 17.29 61.65
N ASN A 495 -28.69 18.11 62.68
CA ASN A 495 -27.42 18.80 62.74
C ASN A 495 -26.55 18.30 63.87
N ARG A 496 -25.28 18.17 63.63
CA ARG A 496 -24.24 17.78 64.57
C ARG A 496 -23.58 19.07 65.11
N LEU A 497 -23.53 19.19 66.40
CA LEU A 497 -22.90 20.26 67.10
C LEU A 497 -21.74 19.70 67.90
N THR A 498 -20.56 20.28 67.73
CA THR A 498 -19.37 19.95 68.53
C THR A 498 -18.81 21.22 69.12
N TRP A 499 -18.40 21.19 70.38
CA TRP A 499 -17.79 22.36 71.00
C TRP A 499 -16.51 21.97 71.72
N SER A 500 -15.61 22.96 71.84
CA SER A 500 -14.37 22.87 72.56
C SER A 500 -14.14 24.11 73.43
N GLY A 501 -13.16 24.08 74.30
CA GLY A 501 -12.91 25.06 75.31
C GLY A 501 -13.49 24.60 76.64
N LEU A 502 -13.00 25.10 77.74
CA LEU A 502 -13.33 24.67 79.10
C LEU A 502 -13.00 23.18 79.38
N GLY A 503 -12.00 22.61 78.66
CA GLY A 503 -11.54 21.28 78.90
C GLY A 503 -10.67 21.15 80.15
N ALA A 504 -10.67 19.93 80.73
CA ALA A 504 -9.82 19.61 81.88
C ALA A 504 -8.34 19.77 81.52
N GLY A 505 -7.72 20.87 81.85
CA GLY A 505 -6.29 21.11 81.67
C GLY A 505 -5.79 22.53 81.64
N GLU A 506 -6.67 23.52 81.54
CA GLU A 506 -6.27 24.92 81.75
C GLU A 506 -6.70 25.39 83.08
N GLU A 507 -5.78 26.00 83.82
CA GLU A 507 -5.99 26.54 85.20
C GLU A 507 -6.91 27.81 85.21
N ASP A 508 -7.97 27.82 84.39
CA ASP A 508 -8.97 28.90 84.41
C ASP A 508 -10.10 28.51 85.35
N SER A 509 -10.27 29.30 86.38
CA SER A 509 -11.31 29.19 87.39
C SER A 509 -12.75 29.32 86.88
N SER A 510 -12.98 29.32 85.58
CA SER A 510 -14.27 29.44 84.90
C SER A 510 -14.79 28.13 84.27
N ALA A 511 -14.17 26.98 84.55
CA ALA A 511 -14.65 25.69 84.02
C ALA A 511 -16.11 25.43 84.47
N PRO A 512 -17.00 25.02 83.58
CA PRO A 512 -18.38 24.75 83.89
C PRO A 512 -18.48 23.57 84.85
N ALA A 513 -19.07 23.73 85.99
CA ALA A 513 -19.25 22.66 86.97
C ALA A 513 -20.41 21.72 86.66
N LEU A 514 -21.39 22.15 85.90
CA LEU A 514 -22.68 21.48 85.72
C LEU A 514 -22.93 20.98 84.29
N GLY A 515 -22.19 21.44 83.25
CA GLY A 515 -22.37 21.01 81.88
C GLY A 515 -22.61 22.19 80.92
N PHE A 516 -23.32 21.90 79.85
CA PHE A 516 -23.57 22.82 78.74
C PHE A 516 -25.06 22.95 78.49
N ARG A 517 -25.50 24.15 78.00
CA ARG A 517 -26.85 24.38 77.47
C ARG A 517 -26.72 24.72 76.00
N ILE A 518 -27.54 24.04 75.20
CA ILE A 518 -27.62 24.19 73.77
C ILE A 518 -28.92 24.89 73.41
N TYR A 519 -28.82 25.95 72.64
CA TYR A 519 -29.93 26.76 72.19
C TYR A 519 -29.98 26.73 70.66
N ARG A 520 -31.21 26.81 70.15
CA ARG A 520 -31.44 26.98 68.70
C ARG A 520 -32.35 28.23 68.55
N TRP A 521 -32.04 29.02 67.51
CA TRP A 521 -32.89 30.17 67.20
C TRP A 521 -34.24 29.70 66.71
N ASN A 522 -35.29 30.31 67.29
CA ASN A 522 -36.65 30.10 66.85
C ASN A 522 -37.14 31.41 66.16
N PRO A 523 -37.29 31.35 64.78
CA PRO A 523 -37.70 32.57 64.05
C PRO A 523 -39.09 33.04 64.36
N ALA A 524 -39.97 32.16 64.87
CA ALA A 524 -41.34 32.56 65.25
C ALA A 524 -41.41 33.42 66.55
N THR A 525 -40.44 33.27 67.43
CA THR A 525 -40.33 33.99 68.67
C THR A 525 -39.19 35.01 68.64
N ALA A 526 -38.40 35.08 67.61
CA ALA A 526 -37.18 35.87 67.46
C ALA A 526 -36.28 35.76 68.71
N ALA A 527 -36.05 34.53 69.17
CA ALA A 527 -35.29 34.26 70.40
C ALA A 527 -34.57 32.87 70.29
N TYR A 528 -33.41 32.79 70.95
CA TYR A 528 -32.74 31.52 71.16
C TYR A 528 -33.48 30.72 72.24
N GLU A 529 -34.00 29.59 71.90
CA GLU A 529 -34.71 28.68 72.80
C GLU A 529 -33.81 27.46 73.12
N LYS A 530 -33.75 27.13 74.42
CA LYS A 530 -32.97 25.98 74.87
C LYS A 530 -33.58 24.69 74.35
N ILE A 531 -32.79 23.95 73.64
CA ILE A 531 -33.20 22.66 73.06
C ILE A 531 -32.60 21.47 73.80
N HIS A 532 -31.46 21.66 74.50
CA HIS A 532 -30.80 20.54 75.20
C HIS A 532 -29.93 21.04 76.36
N GLU A 533 -29.76 20.18 77.38
CA GLU A 533 -28.73 20.29 78.42
C GLU A 533 -27.81 19.09 78.38
N ALA A 534 -26.51 19.33 78.30
CA ALA A 534 -25.49 18.31 78.24
C ALA A 534 -24.64 18.26 79.50
N PRO A 535 -24.23 17.08 80.03
CA PRO A 535 -23.40 16.99 81.22
C PRO A 535 -22.00 17.50 80.97
N ALA A 536 -21.21 17.77 82.01
CA ALA A 536 -19.88 18.38 81.98
C ALA A 536 -18.84 17.62 81.09
N GLY A 537 -19.03 16.42 80.75
CA GLY A 537 -18.13 15.64 79.87
C GLY A 537 -18.59 15.45 78.40
N ALA A 538 -19.72 16.03 78.06
CA ALA A 538 -20.27 15.97 76.72
C ALA A 538 -19.79 17.16 75.89
N PHE A 539 -19.21 16.89 74.74
CA PHE A 539 -18.74 17.92 73.79
C PHE A 539 -19.36 17.74 72.40
N GLU A 540 -20.49 17.05 72.33
CA GLU A 540 -21.21 16.76 71.08
C GLU A 540 -22.72 16.64 71.38
N TYR A 541 -23.55 17.14 70.47
CA TYR A 541 -24.99 16.99 70.47
C TYR A 541 -25.50 16.86 69.03
N PHE A 542 -26.53 16.03 68.87
CA PHE A 542 -27.23 15.88 67.59
C PHE A 542 -28.63 16.49 67.70
N ASP A 543 -28.84 17.58 67.00
CA ASP A 543 -30.19 18.22 66.93
C ASP A 543 -31.03 17.54 65.84
N THR A 544 -31.70 16.47 66.19
CA THR A 544 -32.63 15.72 65.30
C THR A 544 -33.96 16.52 65.11
N GLY A 545 -34.15 17.57 65.81
CA GLY A 545 -35.32 18.49 65.68
C GLY A 545 -35.09 19.66 64.72
N ALA A 546 -33.92 19.77 64.15
CA ALA A 546 -33.62 20.76 63.12
C ALA A 546 -34.45 20.50 61.86
N ARG A 547 -35.08 21.55 61.32
CA ARG A 547 -35.93 21.40 60.14
C ARG A 547 -35.10 21.17 58.93
N ARG A 548 -35.42 20.11 58.20
CA ARG A 548 -34.70 19.73 56.97
C ARG A 548 -34.72 20.85 55.92
N GLY A 549 -33.59 21.03 55.26
CA GLY A 549 -33.43 22.05 54.22
C GLY A 549 -33.45 23.46 54.70
N THR A 550 -33.26 23.73 56.03
CA THR A 550 -33.18 25.03 56.57
C THR A 550 -31.91 25.28 57.38
N THR A 551 -31.49 26.52 57.46
CA THR A 551 -30.44 26.98 58.40
C THR A 551 -30.97 26.96 59.81
N SER A 552 -30.22 26.41 60.73
CA SER A 552 -30.44 26.48 62.15
C SER A 552 -29.25 27.17 62.80
N TYR A 553 -29.53 28.16 63.59
CA TYR A 553 -28.53 28.91 64.34
C TYR A 553 -28.49 28.42 65.77
N TYR A 554 -27.30 28.26 66.33
CA TYR A 554 -27.09 27.64 67.62
C TYR A 554 -26.21 28.48 68.49
N TRP A 555 -26.52 28.43 69.79
CA TRP A 555 -25.66 28.89 70.89
C TRP A 555 -25.37 27.71 71.81
N VAL A 556 -24.11 27.63 72.25
CA VAL A 556 -23.73 26.73 73.32
C VAL A 556 -23.10 27.55 74.43
N THR A 557 -23.60 27.39 75.63
CA THR A 557 -23.10 28.06 76.88
C THR A 557 -22.59 26.98 77.82
N GLY A 558 -21.57 27.32 78.59
CA GLY A 558 -21.16 26.53 79.76
C GLY A 558 -21.90 26.92 80.98
N VAL A 559 -22.33 25.97 81.81
CA VAL A 559 -23.04 26.21 83.08
C VAL A 559 -22.02 26.20 84.23
N LYS A 560 -21.91 27.35 84.93
CA LYS A 560 -21.00 27.49 86.05
C LYS A 560 -21.56 26.86 87.35
N SER A 561 -20.70 26.69 88.35
CA SER A 561 -21.07 26.10 89.64
C SER A 561 -22.15 26.88 90.40
N ASP A 562 -22.34 28.15 90.11
CA ASP A 562 -23.36 28.99 90.68
C ASP A 562 -24.70 28.98 89.90
N GLY A 563 -24.74 28.15 88.80
CA GLY A 563 -25.90 28.05 87.92
C GLY A 563 -26.01 29.13 86.85
N THR A 564 -25.11 30.09 86.83
CA THR A 564 -25.01 31.10 85.75
C THR A 564 -24.35 30.51 84.49
N GLU A 565 -24.55 31.18 83.35
CA GLU A 565 -24.00 30.72 82.09
C GLU A 565 -22.78 31.56 81.62
N THR A 566 -21.90 30.96 80.85
CA THR A 566 -20.83 31.68 80.14
C THR A 566 -21.40 32.51 79.01
N LEU A 567 -20.60 33.40 78.44
CA LEU A 567 -20.91 33.92 77.10
C LEU A 567 -21.07 32.76 76.11
N PRO A 568 -22.04 32.84 75.20
CA PRO A 568 -22.30 31.78 74.26
C PRO A 568 -21.18 31.68 73.19
N ALA A 569 -20.93 30.50 72.73
CA ALA A 569 -20.32 30.28 71.39
C ALA A 569 -21.47 30.11 70.42
N GLY A 570 -21.39 30.77 69.27
CA GLY A 570 -22.41 30.72 68.25
C GLY A 570 -21.87 30.08 66.95
N ASP A 571 -22.71 29.32 66.31
CA ASP A 571 -22.46 28.79 64.93
C ASP A 571 -23.81 28.38 64.31
N TRP A 572 -23.79 28.05 63.08
CA TRP A 572 -24.95 27.62 62.32
C TRP A 572 -24.69 26.38 61.54
N ALA A 573 -25.70 25.61 61.25
CA ALA A 573 -25.63 24.45 60.40
C ALA A 573 -26.86 24.33 59.51
N VAL A 574 -26.65 23.63 58.43
CA VAL A 574 -27.68 23.37 57.44
C VAL A 574 -28.07 21.92 57.54
N THR A 575 -29.31 21.72 57.90
CA THR A 575 -29.84 20.36 57.84
C THR A 575 -29.95 19.89 56.38
N ALA A 576 -29.49 18.71 56.04
CA ALA A 576 -29.61 18.16 54.69
C ALA A 576 -31.08 18.26 54.19
N PRO A 577 -31.30 18.63 52.94
CA PRO A 577 -32.65 18.64 52.36
C PRO A 577 -33.23 17.22 52.38
N ALA A 578 -34.55 17.11 52.42
CA ALA A 578 -35.21 15.83 52.28
C ALA A 578 -34.88 15.25 50.90
N ALA A 579 -34.43 14.01 50.83
CA ALA A 579 -34.11 13.29 49.60
C ALA A 579 -35.31 13.21 48.65
#